data_96be7237a375467bef81e35a89bca4e3
#
_entry.id   96be7237a375467bef81e35a89bca4e3
#
_cell.length_a   1.000
_cell.length_b   1.000
_cell.length_c   1.000
_cell.angle_alpha   90.00
_cell.angle_beta   90.00
_cell.angle_gamma   90.00
#
_symmetry.space_group_name_H-M   'P 1'
#
loop_
_entity.id
_entity.type
_entity.pdbx_description
1 polymer ?
#
loop_
_entity_poly.entity_id
_entity_poly.type
_entity_poly.pdbx_seq_one_letter_code
_entity_poly.pdbx_strand_id
1 'polypeptide(L)'
;MRGISQQRLYVEEYGEGEPLLLIEGLGQSMWAWREQIPAFARRHRTIAFDTRGTGRSPVPDEPYGIDELAQDAADILEGRTASVVGLSMGGYVALTLALARPELVRSLVLVGTGAGGPGRVPRPQDVRDAYAAAIGLPFDEYGRRTMPLTFSPGWTERNPERFEEILAARGEHPTPDVTLEAHLQACYGFYASGCEVERIDAPALVVHGDADVIVPVENGRALAARLPNARYVELPGRGHNVQLEDPATLNRLVLEFLAP
;
A
#
# COMPACT_ATOMS: atom_id res chain seq x y z
N MET A 1 -5.58 -34.72 -9.28
CA MET A 1 -5.27 -33.32 -8.97
C MET A 1 -6.48 -32.75 -8.25
N ARG A 2 -6.39 -32.53 -6.94
CA ARG A 2 -7.47 -31.87 -6.18
C ARG A 2 -7.32 -30.39 -6.45
N GLY A 3 -8.34 -29.78 -7.05
CA GLY A 3 -8.39 -28.33 -7.28
C GLY A 3 -8.24 -27.60 -5.93
N ILE A 4 -7.26 -26.73 -5.88
CA ILE A 4 -7.10 -25.76 -4.79
C ILE A 4 -8.37 -24.94 -4.82
N SER A 5 -9.17 -25.02 -3.76
CA SER A 5 -10.29 -24.13 -3.53
C SER A 5 -9.67 -22.71 -3.40
N GLN A 6 -9.77 -21.93 -4.47
CA GLN A 6 -9.38 -20.52 -4.43
C GLN A 6 -10.35 -19.83 -3.47
N GLN A 7 -9.94 -19.67 -2.22
CA GLN A 7 -10.72 -18.93 -1.24
C GLN A 7 -10.80 -17.48 -1.73
N ARG A 8 -12.04 -17.00 -1.99
CA ARG A 8 -12.23 -15.64 -2.50
C ARG A 8 -11.82 -14.62 -1.45
N LEU A 9 -11.04 -13.64 -1.89
CA LEU A 9 -10.72 -12.48 -1.07
C LEU A 9 -11.97 -11.66 -0.77
N TYR A 10 -11.96 -10.95 0.34
CA TYR A 10 -13.01 -10.00 0.68
C TYR A 10 -12.84 -8.73 -0.14
N VAL A 11 -13.83 -8.39 -0.95
CA VAL A 11 -13.81 -7.25 -1.89
C VAL A 11 -15.10 -6.46 -1.72
N GLU A 12 -14.97 -5.14 -1.70
CA GLU A 12 -16.11 -4.22 -1.75
C GLU A 12 -15.92 -3.21 -2.89
N GLU A 13 -17.02 -2.84 -3.56
CA GLU A 13 -17.04 -1.83 -4.61
C GLU A 13 -17.98 -0.69 -4.21
N TYR A 14 -17.54 0.55 -4.45
CA TYR A 14 -18.24 1.77 -4.08
C TYR A 14 -18.30 2.74 -5.26
N GLY A 15 -19.46 3.39 -5.45
CA GLY A 15 -19.63 4.37 -6.52
C GLY A 15 -19.76 3.74 -7.90
N GLU A 16 -19.68 4.58 -8.91
CA GLU A 16 -19.83 4.22 -10.32
C GLU A 16 -18.75 4.93 -11.15
N GLY A 17 -18.57 4.53 -12.41
CA GLY A 17 -17.62 5.10 -13.34
C GLY A 17 -16.40 4.22 -13.61
N GLU A 18 -15.28 4.84 -13.95
CA GLU A 18 -14.04 4.13 -14.26
C GLU A 18 -13.48 3.39 -13.04
N PRO A 19 -13.03 2.13 -13.20
CA PRO A 19 -12.49 1.35 -12.11
C PRO A 19 -11.24 1.98 -11.49
N LEU A 20 -11.21 2.01 -10.15
CA LEU A 20 -10.10 2.46 -9.33
C LEU A 20 -9.83 1.43 -8.24
N LEU A 21 -8.74 0.69 -8.37
CA LEU A 21 -8.33 -0.34 -7.41
C LEU A 21 -7.43 0.26 -6.33
N LEU A 22 -7.72 -0.03 -5.06
CA LEU A 22 -6.93 0.39 -3.91
C LEU A 22 -6.21 -0.81 -3.29
N ILE A 23 -4.87 -0.73 -3.18
CA ILE A 23 -4.03 -1.80 -2.62
C ILE A 23 -3.28 -1.26 -1.41
N GLU A 24 -3.56 -1.81 -0.25
CA GLU A 24 -3.03 -1.37 1.03
C GLU A 24 -1.58 -1.81 1.27
N GLY A 25 -0.98 -1.25 2.34
CA GLY A 25 0.37 -1.59 2.78
C GLY A 25 0.43 -2.87 3.62
N LEU A 26 1.64 -3.23 4.03
CA LEU A 26 1.94 -4.42 4.83
C LEU A 26 1.09 -4.47 6.10
N GLY A 27 0.36 -5.57 6.28
CA GLY A 27 -0.44 -5.84 7.46
C GLY A 27 -1.64 -4.92 7.65
N GLN A 28 -1.97 -4.12 6.64
CA GLN A 28 -3.19 -3.32 6.60
C GLN A 28 -4.31 -4.08 5.88
N SER A 29 -5.54 -3.63 6.05
CA SER A 29 -6.73 -4.05 5.31
C SER A 29 -7.49 -2.81 4.84
N MET A 30 -8.68 -2.96 4.30
CA MET A 30 -9.49 -1.84 3.78
C MET A 30 -9.64 -0.65 4.72
N TRP A 31 -9.52 -0.84 6.04
CA TRP A 31 -9.58 0.26 7.01
C TRP A 31 -8.57 1.39 6.70
N ALA A 32 -7.44 1.05 6.06
CA ALA A 32 -6.41 2.02 5.70
C ALA A 32 -6.90 3.05 4.67
N TRP A 33 -7.94 2.72 3.90
CA TRP A 33 -8.53 3.55 2.86
C TRP A 33 -9.84 4.24 3.28
N ARG A 34 -10.18 4.23 4.57
CA ARG A 34 -11.43 4.77 5.10
C ARG A 34 -11.71 6.23 4.71
N GLU A 35 -10.65 7.03 4.47
CA GLU A 35 -10.77 8.43 4.06
C GLU A 35 -10.79 8.61 2.53
N GLN A 36 -10.25 7.63 1.80
CA GLN A 36 -10.13 7.64 0.36
C GLN A 36 -11.38 7.09 -0.33
N ILE A 37 -11.92 5.98 0.18
CA ILE A 37 -13.10 5.33 -0.40
C ILE A 37 -14.25 6.31 -0.61
N PRO A 38 -14.74 7.06 0.40
CA PRO A 38 -15.86 7.99 0.19
C PRO A 38 -15.51 9.18 -0.72
N ALA A 39 -14.24 9.55 -0.81
CA ALA A 39 -13.81 10.64 -1.69
C ALA A 39 -13.77 10.19 -3.16
N PHE A 40 -13.22 9.00 -3.42
CA PHE A 40 -13.04 8.47 -4.76
C PHE A 40 -14.35 7.92 -5.35
N ALA A 41 -15.20 7.29 -4.53
CA ALA A 41 -16.49 6.75 -4.93
C ALA A 41 -17.47 7.79 -5.52
N ARG A 42 -17.19 9.08 -5.35
CA ARG A 42 -17.98 10.15 -5.98
C ARG A 42 -17.78 10.25 -7.49
N ARG A 43 -16.69 9.70 -8.03
CA ARG A 43 -16.28 9.85 -9.44
C ARG A 43 -15.77 8.56 -10.07
N HIS A 44 -15.48 7.53 -9.26
CA HIS A 44 -14.88 6.27 -9.70
C HIS A 44 -15.65 5.09 -9.09
N ARG A 45 -15.67 3.98 -9.82
CA ARG A 45 -15.98 2.68 -9.25
C ARG A 45 -14.78 2.24 -8.42
N THR A 46 -14.78 2.61 -7.15
CA THR A 46 -13.68 2.34 -6.23
C THR A 46 -13.78 0.92 -5.71
N ILE A 47 -12.76 0.12 -6.03
CA ILE A 47 -12.62 -1.28 -5.63
C ILE A 47 -11.61 -1.33 -4.50
N ALA A 48 -12.03 -1.76 -3.31
CA ALA A 48 -11.18 -1.98 -2.16
C ALA A 48 -11.32 -3.43 -1.71
N PHE A 49 -10.25 -4.03 -1.23
CA PHE A 49 -10.25 -5.41 -0.80
C PHE A 49 -9.30 -5.60 0.37
N ASP A 50 -9.51 -6.64 1.14
CA ASP A 50 -8.55 -7.07 2.15
C ASP A 50 -7.57 -8.03 1.47
N THR A 51 -6.27 -7.74 1.49
CA THR A 51 -5.25 -8.65 0.96
C THR A 51 -5.29 -9.98 1.69
N ARG A 52 -4.78 -11.05 1.05
CA ARG A 52 -4.78 -12.39 1.67
C ARG A 52 -4.20 -12.36 3.09
N GLY A 53 -4.93 -12.93 4.03
CA GLY A 53 -4.58 -12.99 5.45
C GLY A 53 -4.89 -11.74 6.26
N THR A 54 -5.38 -10.66 5.66
CA THR A 54 -5.77 -9.45 6.38
C THR A 54 -7.28 -9.28 6.44
N GLY A 55 -7.75 -8.48 7.38
CA GLY A 55 -9.16 -8.11 7.45
C GLY A 55 -10.08 -9.32 7.50
N ARG A 56 -10.96 -9.42 6.52
CA ARG A 56 -11.94 -10.51 6.34
C ARG A 56 -11.49 -11.55 5.30
N SER A 57 -10.33 -11.33 4.66
CA SER A 57 -9.77 -12.27 3.71
C SER A 57 -9.11 -13.47 4.40
N PRO A 58 -9.22 -14.67 3.82
CA PRO A 58 -8.67 -15.87 4.43
C PRO A 58 -7.14 -15.84 4.51
N VAL A 59 -6.59 -16.44 5.55
CA VAL A 59 -5.15 -16.69 5.71
C VAL A 59 -4.78 -17.86 4.80
N PRO A 60 -3.85 -17.72 3.84
CA PRO A 60 -3.43 -18.83 3.01
C PRO A 60 -2.54 -19.83 3.76
N ASP A 61 -2.62 -21.10 3.40
CA ASP A 61 -1.79 -22.16 3.97
C ASP A 61 -0.38 -22.18 3.35
N GLU A 62 -0.24 -21.65 2.14
CA GLU A 62 1.02 -21.68 1.36
C GLU A 62 1.75 -20.34 1.43
N PRO A 63 3.09 -20.34 1.41
CA PRO A 63 3.88 -19.12 1.28
C PRO A 63 3.53 -18.36 -0.01
N TYR A 64 3.64 -17.04 0.03
CA TYR A 64 3.37 -16.17 -1.11
C TYR A 64 4.33 -14.97 -1.14
N GLY A 65 4.50 -14.40 -2.31
CA GLY A 65 5.29 -13.19 -2.55
C GLY A 65 4.46 -12.07 -3.15
N ILE A 66 5.14 -11.05 -3.65
CA ILE A 66 4.48 -9.91 -4.33
C ILE A 66 3.81 -10.35 -5.63
N ASP A 67 4.32 -11.38 -6.30
CA ASP A 67 3.75 -11.90 -7.55
C ASP A 67 2.35 -12.51 -7.33
N GLU A 68 2.16 -13.28 -6.25
CA GLU A 68 0.87 -13.83 -5.88
C GLU A 68 -0.13 -12.74 -5.45
N LEU A 69 0.34 -11.70 -4.75
CA LEU A 69 -0.49 -10.54 -4.40
C LEU A 69 -0.88 -9.75 -5.65
N ALA A 70 -0.01 -9.65 -6.65
CA ALA A 70 -0.31 -9.02 -7.92
C ALA A 70 -1.31 -9.85 -8.76
N GLN A 71 -1.23 -11.19 -8.69
CA GLN A 71 -2.20 -12.06 -9.32
C GLN A 71 -3.58 -11.93 -8.66
N ASP A 72 -3.66 -11.79 -7.32
CA ASP A 72 -4.91 -11.50 -6.62
C ASP A 72 -5.55 -10.20 -7.13
N ALA A 73 -4.76 -9.14 -7.26
CA ALA A 73 -5.23 -7.86 -7.79
C ALA A 73 -5.73 -7.99 -9.24
N ALA A 74 -5.06 -8.79 -10.08
CA ALA A 74 -5.49 -9.09 -11.44
C ALA A 74 -6.83 -9.86 -11.45
N ASP A 75 -6.97 -10.85 -10.58
CA ASP A 75 -8.19 -11.68 -10.49
C ASP A 75 -9.39 -10.83 -10.01
N ILE A 76 -9.20 -9.91 -9.05
CA ILE A 76 -10.23 -8.97 -8.59
C ILE A 76 -10.71 -8.06 -9.73
N LEU A 77 -9.82 -7.67 -10.62
CA LEU A 77 -10.20 -6.84 -11.78
C LEU A 77 -11.04 -7.60 -12.81
N GLU A 78 -11.03 -8.92 -12.84
CA GLU A 78 -11.85 -9.74 -13.75
C GLU A 78 -11.74 -9.30 -15.23
N GLY A 79 -10.53 -8.89 -15.65
CA GLY A 79 -10.26 -8.37 -16.99
C GLY A 79 -10.62 -6.89 -17.21
N ARG A 80 -11.13 -6.20 -16.21
CA ARG A 80 -11.39 -4.74 -16.28
C ARG A 80 -10.07 -3.97 -16.23
N THR A 81 -9.92 -2.97 -17.11
CA THR A 81 -8.82 -2.02 -17.00
C THR A 81 -9.12 -0.99 -15.90
N ALA A 82 -8.19 -0.77 -14.96
CA ALA A 82 -8.36 0.12 -13.82
C ALA A 82 -7.17 1.09 -13.65
N SER A 83 -7.41 2.22 -13.03
CA SER A 83 -6.37 2.96 -12.34
C SER A 83 -6.07 2.26 -11.01
N VAL A 84 -4.81 2.21 -10.57
CA VAL A 84 -4.40 1.46 -9.38
C VAL A 84 -3.67 2.38 -8.41
N VAL A 85 -4.16 2.45 -7.18
CA VAL A 85 -3.52 3.17 -6.06
C VAL A 85 -2.86 2.14 -5.16
N GLY A 86 -1.54 2.20 -4.99
CA GLY A 86 -0.79 1.31 -4.13
C GLY A 86 -0.01 2.06 -3.05
N LEU A 87 -0.22 1.69 -1.79
CA LEU A 87 0.52 2.23 -0.64
C LEU A 87 1.63 1.25 -0.24
N SER A 88 2.87 1.73 -0.12
CA SER A 88 3.97 0.92 0.45
C SER A 88 4.12 -0.45 -0.24
N MET A 89 3.87 -1.57 0.45
CA MET A 89 3.80 -2.92 -0.14
C MET A 89 2.77 -2.97 -1.29
N GLY A 90 1.62 -2.32 -1.15
CA GLY A 90 0.63 -2.22 -2.24
C GLY A 90 1.17 -1.54 -3.49
N GLY A 91 2.17 -0.64 -3.34
CA GLY A 91 2.91 -0.08 -4.45
C GLY A 91 3.77 -1.11 -5.18
N TYR A 92 4.41 -2.05 -4.46
CA TYR A 92 5.15 -3.17 -5.06
C TYR A 92 4.21 -4.08 -5.85
N VAL A 93 3.04 -4.38 -5.26
CA VAL A 93 1.98 -5.15 -5.92
C VAL A 93 1.50 -4.45 -7.20
N ALA A 94 1.24 -3.14 -7.14
CA ALA A 94 0.80 -2.35 -8.29
C ALA A 94 1.84 -2.30 -9.42
N LEU A 95 3.13 -2.16 -9.09
CA LEU A 95 4.24 -2.20 -10.06
C LEU A 95 4.36 -3.58 -10.71
N THR A 96 4.27 -4.65 -9.91
CA THR A 96 4.33 -6.03 -10.40
C THR A 96 3.12 -6.34 -11.29
N LEU A 97 1.91 -5.92 -10.91
CA LEU A 97 0.71 -6.02 -11.74
C LEU A 97 0.88 -5.32 -13.08
N ALA A 98 1.40 -4.08 -13.08
CA ALA A 98 1.61 -3.31 -14.30
C ALA A 98 2.63 -3.95 -15.26
N LEU A 99 3.63 -4.66 -14.75
CA LEU A 99 4.58 -5.41 -15.57
C LEU A 99 4.01 -6.73 -16.10
N ALA A 100 3.28 -7.46 -15.26
CA ALA A 100 2.74 -8.76 -15.60
C ALA A 100 1.49 -8.67 -16.49
N ARG A 101 0.64 -7.66 -16.27
CA ARG A 101 -0.66 -7.49 -16.90
C ARG A 101 -0.91 -6.02 -17.29
N PRO A 102 -0.06 -5.45 -18.17
CA PRO A 102 -0.15 -4.03 -18.54
C PRO A 102 -1.51 -3.62 -19.09
N GLU A 103 -2.25 -4.54 -19.71
CA GLU A 103 -3.60 -4.30 -20.23
C GLU A 103 -4.65 -4.05 -19.15
N LEU A 104 -4.38 -4.43 -17.91
CA LEU A 104 -5.28 -4.20 -16.77
C LEU A 104 -5.01 -2.85 -16.07
N VAL A 105 -3.86 -2.19 -16.35
CA VAL A 105 -3.45 -0.99 -15.63
C VAL A 105 -3.52 0.23 -16.53
N ARG A 106 -4.50 1.11 -16.27
CA ARG A 106 -4.66 2.40 -16.99
C ARG A 106 -3.65 3.43 -16.53
N SER A 107 -3.47 3.55 -15.23
CA SER A 107 -2.53 4.45 -14.58
C SER A 107 -2.19 3.98 -13.17
N LEU A 108 -1.09 4.48 -12.62
CA LEU A 108 -0.61 4.13 -11.29
C LEU A 108 -0.57 5.36 -10.37
N VAL A 109 -1.01 5.20 -9.13
CA VAL A 109 -0.70 6.13 -8.04
C VAL A 109 0.08 5.37 -6.97
N LEU A 110 1.31 5.76 -6.76
CA LEU A 110 2.28 5.05 -5.93
C LEU A 110 2.63 5.92 -4.72
N VAL A 111 2.19 5.49 -3.53
CA VAL A 111 2.30 6.27 -2.29
C VAL A 111 3.29 5.60 -1.34
N GLY A 112 4.32 6.35 -0.88
CA GLY A 112 5.28 5.86 0.12
C GLY A 112 5.95 4.53 -0.27
N THR A 113 6.39 4.38 -1.52
CA THR A 113 6.92 3.13 -2.07
C THR A 113 8.18 3.34 -2.90
N GLY A 114 8.75 2.27 -3.46
CA GLY A 114 9.96 2.30 -4.27
C GLY A 114 10.04 1.10 -5.23
N ALA A 115 11.07 1.05 -6.06
CA ALA A 115 11.27 -0.02 -7.04
C ALA A 115 12.05 -1.24 -6.51
N GLY A 116 12.47 -1.25 -5.24
CA GLY A 116 13.35 -2.30 -4.72
C GLY A 116 14.73 -2.33 -5.38
N GLY A 117 15.40 -3.48 -5.30
CA GLY A 117 16.69 -3.72 -5.94
C GLY A 117 17.91 -3.12 -5.20
N PRO A 118 19.12 -3.28 -5.77
CA PRO A 118 20.39 -2.94 -5.11
C PRO A 118 20.54 -1.44 -4.77
N GLY A 119 19.86 -0.55 -5.52
CA GLY A 119 19.90 0.91 -5.28
C GLY A 119 18.93 1.41 -4.21
N ARG A 120 18.20 0.52 -3.56
CA ARG A 120 17.23 0.90 -2.53
C ARG A 120 17.93 1.49 -1.29
N VAL A 121 17.44 2.64 -0.82
CA VAL A 121 17.83 3.18 0.49
C VAL A 121 17.09 2.41 1.59
N PRO A 122 17.80 1.74 2.50
CA PRO A 122 17.16 0.96 3.55
C PRO A 122 16.55 1.85 4.62
N ARG A 123 15.55 1.31 5.32
CA ARG A 123 15.00 1.91 6.54
C ARG A 123 16.13 2.20 7.55
N PRO A 124 16.13 3.34 8.26
CA PRO A 124 17.10 3.66 9.29
C PRO A 124 17.24 2.57 10.37
N GLN A 125 18.43 2.43 10.96
CA GLN A 125 18.72 1.33 11.88
C GLN A 125 17.86 1.41 13.15
N ASP A 126 17.73 2.61 13.74
CA ASP A 126 16.92 2.86 14.93
C ASP A 126 15.43 2.50 14.72
N VAL A 127 14.90 2.76 13.52
CA VAL A 127 13.54 2.37 13.15
C VAL A 127 13.44 0.84 13.03
N ARG A 128 14.44 0.16 12.44
CA ARG A 128 14.49 -1.31 12.40
C ARG A 128 14.54 -1.90 13.80
N ASP A 129 15.35 -1.32 14.69
CA ASP A 129 15.48 -1.77 16.08
C ASP A 129 14.18 -1.59 16.86
N ALA A 130 13.45 -0.48 16.62
CA ALA A 130 12.15 -0.23 17.23
C ALA A 130 11.10 -1.29 16.82
N TYR A 131 11.06 -1.65 15.53
CA TYR A 131 10.20 -2.74 15.06
C TYR A 131 10.62 -4.09 15.62
N ALA A 132 11.91 -4.39 15.64
CA ALA A 132 12.43 -5.64 16.21
C ALA A 132 12.09 -5.77 17.71
N ALA A 133 12.17 -4.69 18.47
CA ALA A 133 11.80 -4.66 19.88
C ALA A 133 10.28 -4.79 20.14
N ALA A 134 9.46 -4.64 19.11
CA ALA A 134 8.02 -4.81 19.20
C ALA A 134 7.54 -6.22 18.81
N ILE A 135 8.42 -7.05 18.25
CA ILE A 135 8.07 -8.44 17.88
C ILE A 135 7.61 -9.22 19.12
N GLY A 136 6.50 -9.93 19.00
CA GLY A 136 5.91 -10.74 20.08
C GLY A 136 5.08 -9.96 21.10
N LEU A 137 4.92 -8.65 20.94
CA LEU A 137 3.97 -7.87 21.73
C LEU A 137 2.52 -8.19 21.29
N PRO A 138 1.54 -8.09 22.21
CA PRO A 138 0.13 -8.14 21.84
C PRO A 138 -0.19 -7.13 20.72
N PHE A 139 -1.14 -7.48 19.84
CA PHE A 139 -1.47 -6.71 18.63
C PHE A 139 -1.65 -5.20 18.88
N ASP A 140 -2.39 -4.83 19.93
CA ASP A 140 -2.63 -3.42 20.27
C ASP A 140 -1.35 -2.72 20.75
N GLU A 141 -0.53 -3.40 21.56
CA GLU A 141 0.73 -2.85 22.05
C GLU A 141 1.75 -2.71 20.92
N TYR A 142 1.81 -3.70 20.02
CA TYR A 142 2.60 -3.61 18.79
C TYR A 142 2.19 -2.38 17.96
N GLY A 143 0.88 -2.19 17.76
CA GLY A 143 0.35 -1.03 17.04
C GLY A 143 0.72 0.30 17.69
N ARG A 144 0.49 0.43 18.99
CA ARG A 144 0.84 1.65 19.75
C ARG A 144 2.32 1.98 19.70
N ARG A 145 3.18 0.98 19.62
CA ARG A 145 4.64 1.15 19.59
C ARG A 145 5.19 1.44 18.20
N THR A 146 4.62 0.85 17.16
CA THR A 146 5.19 0.92 15.81
C THR A 146 4.47 1.92 14.90
N MET A 147 3.16 2.10 15.04
CA MET A 147 2.42 3.03 14.17
C MET A 147 2.84 4.51 14.30
N PRO A 148 3.25 5.04 15.45
CA PRO A 148 3.78 6.40 15.51
C PRO A 148 4.95 6.65 14.54
N LEU A 149 5.76 5.63 14.25
CA LEU A 149 6.86 5.70 13.28
C LEU A 149 6.39 5.86 11.83
N THR A 150 5.12 5.58 11.55
CA THR A 150 4.54 5.70 10.20
C THR A 150 3.96 7.08 9.91
N PHE A 151 3.92 7.96 10.90
CA PHE A 151 3.49 9.36 10.78
C PHE A 151 4.69 10.30 10.88
N SER A 152 4.49 11.56 10.56
CA SER A 152 5.52 12.57 10.81
C SER A 152 5.84 12.73 12.30
N PRO A 153 7.06 13.13 12.65
CA PRO A 153 7.47 13.27 14.05
C PRO A 153 6.48 14.11 14.88
N GLY A 154 6.03 13.57 16.00
CA GLY A 154 5.08 14.23 16.93
C GLY A 154 3.64 14.33 16.40
N TRP A 155 3.29 13.66 15.30
CA TRP A 155 1.90 13.71 14.79
C TRP A 155 0.90 13.07 15.76
N THR A 156 1.22 11.93 16.32
CA THR A 156 0.35 11.19 17.25
C THR A 156 0.09 11.98 18.53
N GLU A 157 1.10 12.69 19.02
CA GLU A 157 1.00 13.55 20.20
C GLU A 157 0.12 14.80 19.94
N ARG A 158 0.18 15.31 18.71
CA ARG A 158 -0.66 16.45 18.30
C ARG A 158 -2.09 16.06 17.91
N ASN A 159 -2.31 14.76 17.61
CA ASN A 159 -3.59 14.22 17.14
C ASN A 159 -4.00 12.94 17.91
N PRO A 160 -4.05 12.96 19.26
CA PRO A 160 -4.23 11.75 20.05
C PRO A 160 -5.59 11.07 19.78
N GLU A 161 -6.67 11.83 19.66
CA GLU A 161 -8.01 11.29 19.38
C GLU A 161 -8.05 10.60 18.02
N ARG A 162 -7.47 11.24 17.01
CA ARG A 162 -7.39 10.66 15.66
C ARG A 162 -6.54 9.40 15.62
N PHE A 163 -5.46 9.36 16.40
CA PHE A 163 -4.61 8.18 16.51
C PHE A 163 -5.36 7.01 17.17
N GLU A 164 -6.14 7.26 18.23
CA GLU A 164 -6.99 6.24 18.85
C GLU A 164 -8.07 5.71 17.88
N GLU A 165 -8.70 6.56 17.07
CA GLU A 165 -9.63 6.14 16.02
C GLU A 165 -8.96 5.23 14.98
N ILE A 166 -7.72 5.51 14.60
CA ILE A 166 -6.95 4.70 13.67
C ILE A 166 -6.60 3.34 14.29
N LEU A 167 -6.17 3.34 15.56
CA LEU A 167 -5.88 2.09 16.29
C LEU A 167 -7.15 1.24 16.46
N ALA A 168 -8.30 1.86 16.76
CA ALA A 168 -9.57 1.16 16.87
C ALA A 168 -9.96 0.51 15.54
N ALA A 169 -9.89 1.24 14.42
CA ALA A 169 -10.18 0.70 13.09
C ALA A 169 -9.23 -0.45 12.70
N ARG A 170 -7.93 -0.33 13.02
CA ARG A 170 -6.94 -1.40 12.84
C ARG A 170 -7.30 -2.64 13.69
N GLY A 171 -7.87 -2.45 14.87
CA GLY A 171 -8.23 -3.49 15.83
C GLY A 171 -9.54 -4.23 15.51
N GLU A 172 -10.39 -3.73 14.61
CA GLU A 172 -11.65 -4.41 14.24
C GLU A 172 -11.41 -5.80 13.64
N HIS A 173 -10.37 -5.94 12.83
CA HIS A 173 -9.94 -7.20 12.22
C HIS A 173 -8.41 -7.30 12.34
N PRO A 174 -7.89 -7.79 13.47
CA PRO A 174 -6.46 -7.88 13.69
C PRO A 174 -5.77 -8.79 12.69
N THR A 175 -4.71 -8.30 12.06
CA THR A 175 -3.90 -9.11 11.16
C THR A 175 -3.08 -10.13 11.96
N PRO A 176 -3.20 -11.44 11.67
CA PRO A 176 -2.43 -12.47 12.36
C PRO A 176 -0.92 -12.31 12.17
N ASP A 177 -0.12 -12.70 13.18
CA ASP A 177 1.35 -12.63 13.12
C ASP A 177 1.93 -13.39 11.93
N VAL A 178 1.36 -14.56 11.60
CA VAL A 178 1.77 -15.35 10.42
C VAL A 178 1.60 -14.57 9.11
N THR A 179 0.57 -13.75 9.01
CA THR A 179 0.36 -12.86 7.83
C THR A 179 1.34 -11.70 7.82
N LEU A 180 1.60 -11.08 8.98
CA LEU A 180 2.61 -10.01 9.08
C LEU A 180 3.99 -10.52 8.65
N GLU A 181 4.36 -11.72 9.08
CA GLU A 181 5.62 -12.35 8.68
C GLU A 181 5.64 -12.68 7.19
N ALA A 182 4.57 -13.24 6.64
CA ALA A 182 4.47 -13.54 5.21
C ALA A 182 4.58 -12.26 4.35
N HIS A 183 3.91 -11.18 4.73
CA HIS A 183 4.04 -9.89 4.06
C HIS A 183 5.46 -9.30 4.15
N LEU A 184 6.13 -9.45 5.30
CA LEU A 184 7.53 -9.05 5.46
C LEU A 184 8.44 -9.84 4.51
N GLN A 185 8.28 -11.16 4.44
CA GLN A 185 9.06 -12.02 3.54
C GLN A 185 8.82 -11.65 2.07
N ALA A 186 7.56 -11.39 1.68
CA ALA A 186 7.22 -10.91 0.35
C ALA A 186 7.93 -9.57 0.01
N CYS A 187 7.94 -8.63 0.96
CA CYS A 187 8.67 -7.37 0.80
C CYS A 187 10.18 -7.59 0.70
N TYR A 188 10.78 -8.48 1.49
CA TYR A 188 12.21 -8.78 1.40
C TYR A 188 12.58 -9.42 0.07
N GLY A 189 11.76 -10.31 -0.46
CA GLY A 189 11.91 -10.84 -1.82
C GLY A 189 11.95 -9.74 -2.87
N PHE A 190 10.98 -8.83 -2.83
CA PHE A 190 10.92 -7.67 -3.73
C PHE A 190 12.12 -6.72 -3.54
N TYR A 191 12.56 -6.49 -2.31
CA TYR A 191 13.75 -5.66 -2.05
C TYR A 191 15.02 -6.26 -2.66
N ALA A 192 15.14 -7.57 -2.66
CA ALA A 192 16.30 -8.24 -3.22
C ALA A 192 16.31 -8.23 -4.75
N SER A 193 15.17 -8.52 -5.38
CA SER A 193 15.06 -8.60 -6.85
C SER A 193 14.94 -7.22 -7.50
N GLY A 194 14.17 -6.33 -6.90
CA GLY A 194 13.74 -5.08 -7.53
C GLY A 194 12.73 -5.29 -8.66
N CYS A 195 12.41 -4.20 -9.34
CA CYS A 195 11.39 -4.15 -10.38
C CYS A 195 11.91 -3.35 -11.58
N GLU A 196 11.68 -3.83 -12.81
CA GLU A 196 12.07 -3.20 -14.07
C GLU A 196 11.06 -2.10 -14.46
N VAL A 197 10.96 -1.08 -13.59
CA VAL A 197 9.94 -0.01 -13.73
C VAL A 197 10.05 0.80 -15.01
N GLU A 198 11.21 0.79 -15.66
CA GLU A 198 11.46 1.41 -16.95
C GLU A 198 10.61 0.82 -18.09
N ARG A 199 10.03 -0.37 -17.89
CA ARG A 199 9.15 -1.06 -18.83
C ARG A 199 7.67 -0.73 -18.63
N ILE A 200 7.33 0.09 -17.63
CA ILE A 200 5.95 0.46 -17.32
C ILE A 200 5.61 1.73 -18.09
N ASP A 201 4.80 1.60 -19.14
CA ASP A 201 4.36 2.73 -19.97
C ASP A 201 3.15 3.48 -19.38
N ALA A 202 2.44 2.88 -18.44
CA ALA A 202 1.27 3.49 -17.81
C ALA A 202 1.66 4.83 -17.13
N PRO A 203 0.87 5.89 -17.29
CA PRO A 203 1.08 7.14 -16.56
C PRO A 203 1.10 6.89 -15.05
N ALA A 204 2.03 7.51 -14.34
CA ALA A 204 2.21 7.30 -12.91
C ALA A 204 2.27 8.61 -12.13
N LEU A 205 1.60 8.64 -10.98
CA LEU A 205 1.78 9.65 -9.94
C LEU A 205 2.50 9.02 -8.76
N VAL A 206 3.70 9.49 -8.44
CA VAL A 206 4.43 9.06 -7.24
C VAL A 206 4.29 10.13 -6.17
N VAL A 207 3.72 9.76 -5.02
CA VAL A 207 3.52 10.67 -3.87
C VAL A 207 4.32 10.15 -2.69
N HIS A 208 5.14 11.00 -2.07
CA HIS A 208 5.98 10.59 -0.95
C HIS A 208 6.09 11.69 0.11
N GLY A 209 5.98 11.33 1.39
CA GLY A 209 6.27 12.24 2.48
C GLY A 209 7.78 12.36 2.71
N ASP A 210 8.31 13.56 2.90
CA ASP A 210 9.74 13.77 3.10
C ASP A 210 10.23 13.35 4.51
N ALA A 211 9.30 13.16 5.45
CA ALA A 211 9.57 12.62 6.79
C ALA A 211 9.29 11.11 6.91
N ASP A 212 9.13 10.40 5.78
CA ASP A 212 8.92 8.94 5.76
C ASP A 212 10.20 8.20 6.19
N VAL A 213 10.18 7.63 7.41
CA VAL A 213 11.27 6.80 7.94
C VAL A 213 11.03 5.29 7.69
N ILE A 214 9.89 4.89 7.14
CA ILE A 214 9.57 3.50 6.81
C ILE A 214 10.12 3.12 5.44
N VAL A 215 9.82 3.94 4.44
CA VAL A 215 10.42 3.89 3.11
C VAL A 215 11.06 5.26 2.85
N PRO A 216 12.37 5.43 3.05
CA PRO A 216 13.02 6.71 2.87
C PRO A 216 12.66 7.38 1.53
N VAL A 217 12.43 8.68 1.57
CA VAL A 217 11.92 9.48 0.43
C VAL A 217 12.77 9.35 -0.84
N GLU A 218 14.07 9.05 -0.70
CA GLU A 218 14.99 8.78 -1.80
C GLU A 218 14.51 7.62 -2.69
N ASN A 219 13.81 6.63 -2.10
CA ASN A 219 13.25 5.51 -2.88
C ASN A 219 12.12 5.99 -3.81
N GLY A 220 11.28 6.91 -3.35
CA GLY A 220 10.23 7.52 -4.19
C GLY A 220 10.80 8.40 -5.28
N ARG A 221 11.83 9.21 -4.97
CA ARG A 221 12.56 10.01 -5.96
C ARG A 221 13.20 9.13 -7.04
N ALA A 222 13.88 8.06 -6.62
CA ALA A 222 14.50 7.09 -7.54
C ALA A 222 13.45 6.36 -8.39
N LEU A 223 12.32 5.96 -7.80
CA LEU A 223 11.20 5.34 -8.53
C LEU A 223 10.67 6.27 -9.61
N ALA A 224 10.37 7.52 -9.26
CA ALA A 224 9.83 8.49 -10.22
C ALA A 224 10.82 8.82 -11.34
N ALA A 225 12.12 8.88 -11.05
CA ALA A 225 13.15 9.13 -12.05
C ALA A 225 13.34 7.98 -13.05
N ARG A 226 12.94 6.74 -12.68
CA ARG A 226 13.08 5.53 -13.51
C ARG A 226 11.82 5.21 -14.31
N LEU A 227 10.63 5.61 -13.84
CA LEU A 227 9.37 5.44 -14.57
C LEU A 227 9.32 6.39 -15.78
N PRO A 228 9.02 5.91 -17.00
CA PRO A 228 9.02 6.74 -18.22
C PRO A 228 8.01 7.90 -18.17
N ASN A 229 6.84 7.69 -17.58
CA ASN A 229 5.71 8.62 -17.59
C ASN A 229 5.27 9.00 -16.17
N ALA A 230 6.21 9.41 -15.30
CA ALA A 230 5.91 9.71 -13.91
C ALA A 230 5.85 11.22 -13.63
N ARG A 231 4.82 11.60 -12.83
CA ARG A 231 4.80 12.85 -12.08
C ARG A 231 5.18 12.54 -10.64
N TYR A 232 6.11 13.28 -10.05
CA TYR A 232 6.52 13.16 -8.65
C TYR A 232 5.98 14.32 -7.80
N VAL A 233 5.44 13.99 -6.64
CA VAL A 233 5.00 14.97 -5.65
C VAL A 233 5.57 14.57 -4.29
N GLU A 234 6.41 15.43 -3.74
CA GLU A 234 6.92 15.32 -2.38
C GLU A 234 6.06 16.15 -1.43
N LEU A 235 5.69 15.57 -0.30
CA LEU A 235 4.83 16.22 0.67
C LEU A 235 5.65 16.64 1.90
N PRO A 236 5.95 17.94 2.06
CA PRO A 236 6.75 18.43 3.17
C PRO A 236 6.14 18.09 4.54
N GLY A 237 6.95 17.56 5.45
CA GLY A 237 6.58 17.24 6.81
C GLY A 237 5.53 16.12 6.93
N ARG A 238 5.37 15.24 5.93
CA ARG A 238 4.49 14.07 6.00
C ARG A 238 5.29 12.79 6.14
N GLY A 239 4.73 11.85 6.93
CA GLY A 239 5.30 10.52 7.14
C GLY A 239 4.89 9.52 6.07
N HIS A 240 4.94 8.25 6.43
CA HIS A 240 4.65 7.12 5.54
C HIS A 240 3.15 6.96 5.24
N ASN A 241 2.30 7.06 6.26
CA ASN A 241 0.85 6.88 6.15
C ASN A 241 0.14 8.18 5.72
N VAL A 242 0.56 8.78 4.60
CA VAL A 242 0.00 10.03 4.04
C VAL A 242 -1.53 9.96 3.92
N GLN A 243 -2.08 8.79 3.57
CA GLN A 243 -3.53 8.58 3.42
C GLN A 243 -4.33 8.76 4.71
N LEU A 244 -3.68 8.62 5.87
CA LEU A 244 -4.26 8.83 7.19
C LEU A 244 -3.85 10.16 7.81
N GLU A 245 -2.63 10.61 7.51
CA GLU A 245 -2.05 11.83 8.06
C GLU A 245 -2.58 13.09 7.37
N ASP A 246 -2.68 13.07 6.05
CA ASP A 246 -3.18 14.19 5.22
C ASP A 246 -4.09 13.70 4.08
N PRO A 247 -5.24 13.09 4.44
CA PRO A 247 -6.14 12.50 3.45
C PRO A 247 -6.65 13.52 2.44
N ALA A 248 -6.86 14.76 2.85
CA ALA A 248 -7.37 15.80 1.96
C ALA A 248 -6.41 16.11 0.81
N THR A 249 -5.12 16.24 1.12
CA THR A 249 -4.08 16.48 0.11
C THR A 249 -3.93 15.28 -0.82
N LEU A 250 -3.86 14.05 -0.26
CA LEU A 250 -3.73 12.85 -1.09
C LEU A 250 -4.94 12.69 -2.01
N ASN A 251 -6.17 12.80 -1.48
CA ASN A 251 -7.40 12.65 -2.26
C ASN A 251 -7.46 13.66 -3.41
N ARG A 252 -7.09 14.92 -3.17
CA ARG A 252 -7.03 15.96 -4.19
C ARG A 252 -6.02 15.60 -5.29
N LEU A 253 -4.79 15.22 -4.93
CA LEU A 253 -3.73 14.86 -5.89
C LEU A 253 -4.15 13.68 -6.78
N VAL A 254 -4.73 12.63 -6.17
CA VAL A 254 -5.21 11.46 -6.89
C VAL A 254 -6.33 11.85 -7.85
N LEU A 255 -7.36 12.56 -7.38
CA LEU A 255 -8.49 12.96 -8.23
C LEU A 255 -8.11 13.95 -9.34
N GLU A 256 -7.12 14.83 -9.12
CA GLU A 256 -6.55 15.69 -10.14
C GLU A 256 -5.77 14.91 -11.20
N PHE A 257 -5.02 13.90 -10.78
CA PHE A 257 -4.24 13.05 -11.70
C PHE A 257 -5.14 12.13 -12.54
N LEU A 258 -6.24 11.63 -11.96
CA LEU A 258 -7.20 10.76 -12.64
C LEU A 258 -8.25 11.53 -13.46
N ALA A 259 -8.26 12.85 -13.39
CA ALA A 259 -9.16 13.66 -14.22
C ALA A 259 -8.85 13.47 -15.72
N PRO A 260 -9.89 13.42 -16.59
CA PRO A 260 -9.75 13.24 -18.03
C PRO A 260 -8.97 14.38 -18.69
#